data_cdbfa5d55c34caf76fe9ca0e944627e9
#
_entry.id   cdbfa5d55c34caf76fe9ca0e944627e9
#
_cell.length_a   1.000
_cell.length_b   1.000
_cell.length_c   1.000
_cell.angle_alpha   90.00
_cell.angle_beta   90.00
_cell.angle_gamma   90.00
#
_symmetry.space_group_name_H-M   'P 1'
#
loop_
_entity.id
_entity.type
_entity.pdbx_description
1 polymer ?
#
loop_
_entity_poly.entity_id
_entity_poly.type
_entity_poly.pdbx_seq_one_letter_code
_entity_poly.pdbx_strand_id
1 'polypeptide(L)'
;MGTKRTRRKMTTPATLRDSCLNHFDILRIPITPEALDEALLCAEKEALPYLNFLDRVLGEQAAKRRDRSIERRIRDAHFAELKTLEAFDWNFNKKVIDRQQIEQLATGEFIERRTNLIIIGQSGVGKSHLIQALGLKACALGYRVLYRTSAQLITDLTASLADKTLPERLNVYSRPQLLIVDEWGFDRVERLESPQAAHLLYKVIASRNQQCATALVSNIDFDRWGDYLADGPLAMAFLDRLIEGAVIIKIKGDSYRARRSRNGKNSTPENDPNAVLS
;
A
#
# COMPACT_ATOMS: atom_id res chain seq x y z
N MET A 1 -1.79 -36.85 -6.74
CA MET A 1 -2.48 -37.25 -5.51
C MET A 1 -3.63 -36.31 -5.28
N GLY A 2 -4.85 -36.72 -5.56
CA GLY A 2 -6.05 -35.89 -5.49
C GLY A 2 -6.55 -35.76 -4.05
N THR A 3 -6.61 -34.56 -3.53
CA THR A 3 -7.25 -34.27 -2.25
C THR A 3 -8.76 -34.45 -2.38
N LYS A 4 -9.27 -35.50 -1.76
CA LYS A 4 -10.70 -35.77 -1.59
C LYS A 4 -11.33 -34.60 -0.81
N ARG A 5 -12.09 -33.75 -1.49
CA ARG A 5 -13.06 -32.83 -0.87
C ARG A 5 -14.13 -33.68 -0.20
N THR A 6 -14.09 -33.79 1.12
CA THR A 6 -15.13 -34.42 1.94
C THR A 6 -16.43 -33.62 1.73
N ARG A 7 -17.38 -34.17 1.02
CA ARG A 7 -18.76 -33.65 0.94
C ARG A 7 -19.35 -33.71 2.35
N ARG A 8 -19.50 -32.57 3.01
CA ARG A 8 -20.25 -32.43 4.26
C ARG A 8 -21.70 -32.88 3.96
N LYS A 9 -22.20 -33.94 4.64
CA LYS A 9 -23.59 -34.37 4.57
C LYS A 9 -24.46 -33.19 5.07
N MET A 10 -25.32 -32.66 4.21
CA MET A 10 -26.37 -31.72 4.59
C MET A 10 -27.37 -32.47 5.47
N THR A 11 -27.33 -32.23 6.77
CA THR A 11 -28.39 -32.66 7.71
C THR A 11 -29.56 -31.69 7.53
N THR A 12 -30.77 -32.21 7.44
CA THR A 12 -32.01 -31.41 7.39
C THR A 12 -32.10 -30.65 8.73
N PRO A 13 -32.28 -29.31 8.73
CA PRO A 13 -32.32 -28.55 9.98
C PRO A 13 -33.56 -28.94 10.77
N ALA A 14 -33.37 -29.29 12.04
CA ALA A 14 -34.43 -29.69 12.94
C ALA A 14 -35.31 -28.54 13.42
N THR A 15 -34.77 -27.33 13.44
CA THR A 15 -35.46 -26.10 13.90
C THR A 15 -35.24 -24.96 12.94
N LEU A 16 -36.07 -23.88 13.01
CA LEU A 16 -35.88 -22.66 12.23
C LEU A 16 -34.54 -22.03 12.55
N ARG A 17 -34.09 -22.07 13.82
CA ARG A 17 -32.76 -21.63 14.28
C ARG A 17 -31.64 -22.36 13.54
N ASP A 18 -31.72 -23.70 13.46
CA ASP A 18 -30.72 -24.52 12.77
C ASP A 18 -30.70 -24.21 11.26
N SER A 19 -31.87 -23.93 10.70
CA SER A 19 -32.00 -23.48 9.32
C SER A 19 -31.28 -22.15 9.09
N CYS A 20 -31.46 -21.18 9.96
CA CYS A 20 -30.75 -19.89 9.88
C CYS A 20 -29.23 -20.08 10.00
N LEU A 21 -28.76 -20.87 10.94
CA LEU A 21 -27.31 -21.17 11.10
C LEU A 21 -26.75 -21.85 9.84
N ASN A 22 -27.50 -22.78 9.23
CA ASN A 22 -27.10 -23.42 7.97
C ASN A 22 -27.04 -22.40 6.81
N HIS A 23 -27.99 -21.44 6.73
CA HIS A 23 -27.94 -20.37 5.74
C HIS A 23 -26.72 -19.47 5.95
N PHE A 24 -26.37 -19.10 7.19
CA PHE A 24 -25.16 -18.34 7.48
C PHE A 24 -23.89 -19.12 7.08
N ASP A 25 -23.82 -20.44 7.32
CA ASP A 25 -22.68 -21.27 6.88
C ASP A 25 -22.55 -21.30 5.34
N ILE A 26 -23.66 -21.49 4.62
CA ILE A 26 -23.71 -21.47 3.14
C ILE A 26 -23.22 -20.11 2.60
N LEU A 27 -23.68 -19.00 3.20
CA LEU A 27 -23.29 -17.64 2.84
C LEU A 27 -21.89 -17.28 3.34
N ARG A 28 -21.23 -18.17 4.09
CA ARG A 28 -19.93 -17.95 4.73
C ARG A 28 -19.93 -16.74 5.66
N ILE A 29 -21.01 -16.55 6.39
CA ILE A 29 -21.14 -15.53 7.45
C ILE A 29 -20.78 -16.24 8.76
N PRO A 30 -19.65 -15.91 9.42
CA PRO A 30 -19.17 -16.62 10.60
C PRO A 30 -19.91 -16.15 11.85
N ILE A 31 -21.13 -16.64 12.04
CA ILE A 31 -21.89 -16.44 13.26
C ILE A 31 -21.92 -17.74 14.05
N THR A 32 -21.68 -17.68 15.35
CA THR A 32 -21.80 -18.85 16.22
C THR A 32 -23.25 -19.00 16.73
N PRO A 33 -23.67 -20.21 17.09
CA PRO A 33 -25.00 -20.43 17.68
C PRO A 33 -25.26 -19.52 18.87
N GLU A 34 -24.28 -19.36 19.76
CA GLU A 34 -24.34 -18.51 20.96
C GLU A 34 -24.53 -17.04 20.62
N ALA A 35 -23.78 -16.53 19.61
CA ALA A 35 -23.90 -15.15 19.16
C ALA A 35 -25.26 -14.85 18.50
N LEU A 36 -25.85 -15.82 17.82
CA LEU A 36 -27.20 -15.68 17.26
C LEU A 36 -28.24 -15.63 18.38
N ASP A 37 -28.13 -16.52 19.39
CA ASP A 37 -29.04 -16.59 20.53
C ASP A 37 -28.95 -15.28 21.36
N GLU A 38 -27.76 -14.76 21.60
CA GLU A 38 -27.55 -13.48 22.30
C GLU A 38 -28.19 -12.32 21.53
N ALA A 39 -28.01 -12.28 20.21
CA ALA A 39 -28.62 -11.25 19.37
C ALA A 39 -30.15 -11.30 19.41
N LEU A 40 -30.75 -12.51 19.40
CA LEU A 40 -32.19 -12.70 19.49
C LEU A 40 -32.73 -12.25 20.85
N LEU A 41 -32.09 -12.70 21.96
CA LEU A 41 -32.48 -12.29 23.32
C LEU A 41 -32.42 -10.76 23.52
N CYS A 42 -31.40 -10.13 22.95
CA CYS A 42 -31.25 -8.69 23.01
C CYS A 42 -32.34 -7.98 22.21
N ALA A 43 -32.66 -8.49 21.03
CA ALA A 43 -33.72 -7.94 20.19
C ALA A 43 -35.11 -8.02 20.85
N GLU A 44 -35.39 -9.13 21.55
CA GLU A 44 -36.62 -9.29 22.32
C GLU A 44 -36.70 -8.30 23.49
N LYS A 45 -35.61 -8.15 24.27
CA LYS A 45 -35.55 -7.24 25.44
C LYS A 45 -35.71 -5.78 25.02
N GLU A 46 -35.09 -5.39 23.91
CA GLU A 46 -35.09 -4.01 23.41
C GLU A 46 -36.26 -3.72 22.47
N ALA A 47 -37.12 -4.70 22.18
CA ALA A 47 -38.23 -4.63 21.21
C ALA A 47 -37.75 -4.04 19.86
N LEU A 48 -36.60 -4.54 19.33
CA LEU A 48 -35.98 -3.99 18.14
C LEU A 48 -36.87 -4.18 16.90
N PRO A 49 -37.02 -3.15 16.04
CA PRO A 49 -37.60 -3.33 14.71
C PRO A 49 -36.76 -4.33 13.90
N TYR A 50 -37.40 -5.08 13.00
CA TYR A 50 -36.76 -6.14 12.19
C TYR A 50 -35.50 -5.65 11.43
N LEU A 51 -35.54 -4.46 10.86
CA LEU A 51 -34.40 -3.89 10.15
C LEU A 51 -33.21 -3.62 11.08
N ASN A 52 -33.48 -3.12 12.28
CA ASN A 52 -32.45 -2.87 13.30
C ASN A 52 -31.82 -4.18 13.78
N PHE A 53 -32.61 -5.22 13.93
CA PHE A 53 -32.09 -6.56 14.23
C PHE A 53 -31.17 -7.10 13.11
N LEU A 54 -31.61 -6.99 11.85
CA LEU A 54 -30.80 -7.41 10.70
C LEU A 54 -29.50 -6.60 10.60
N ASP A 55 -29.55 -5.28 10.79
CA ASP A 55 -28.37 -4.42 10.79
C ASP A 55 -27.41 -4.82 11.91
N ARG A 56 -27.90 -5.09 13.11
CA ARG A 56 -27.06 -5.54 14.24
C ARG A 56 -26.37 -6.86 13.96
N VAL A 57 -27.08 -7.88 13.45
CA VAL A 57 -26.53 -9.21 13.17
C VAL A 57 -25.54 -9.17 11.99
N LEU A 58 -25.90 -8.49 10.90
CA LEU A 58 -25.09 -8.45 9.68
C LEU A 58 -23.99 -7.40 9.74
N GLY A 59 -24.26 -6.26 10.38
CA GLY A 59 -23.35 -5.12 10.44
C GLY A 59 -22.01 -5.49 11.10
N GLU A 60 -22.05 -6.19 12.24
CA GLU A 60 -20.84 -6.66 12.92
C GLU A 60 -20.03 -7.62 12.04
N GLN A 61 -20.69 -8.55 11.38
CA GLN A 61 -20.03 -9.51 10.48
C GLN A 61 -19.45 -8.84 9.23
N ALA A 62 -20.17 -7.85 8.70
CA ALA A 62 -19.72 -7.03 7.57
C ALA A 62 -18.48 -6.22 7.95
N ALA A 63 -18.46 -5.61 9.14
CA ALA A 63 -17.31 -4.88 9.67
C ALA A 63 -16.10 -5.80 9.83
N LYS A 64 -16.22 -6.93 10.52
CA LYS A 64 -15.15 -7.91 10.69
C LYS A 64 -14.61 -8.43 9.35
N ARG A 65 -15.48 -8.63 8.37
CA ARG A 65 -15.07 -9.06 7.02
C ARG A 65 -14.30 -7.96 6.27
N ARG A 66 -14.73 -6.71 6.43
CA ARG A 66 -14.05 -5.54 5.88
C ARG A 66 -12.65 -5.41 6.46
N ASP A 67 -12.53 -5.45 7.79
CA ASP A 67 -11.25 -5.31 8.49
C ASP A 67 -10.25 -6.40 8.07
N ARG A 68 -10.67 -7.66 8.08
CA ARG A 68 -9.84 -8.77 7.58
C ARG A 68 -9.41 -8.60 6.12
N SER A 69 -10.29 -8.01 5.30
CA SER A 69 -9.97 -7.73 3.89
C SER A 69 -8.95 -6.62 3.75
N ILE A 70 -9.03 -5.57 4.59
CA ILE A 70 -8.06 -4.47 4.65
C ILE A 70 -6.70 -5.01 5.12
N GLU A 71 -6.67 -5.75 6.23
CA GLU A 71 -5.44 -6.36 6.76
C GLU A 71 -4.74 -7.24 5.72
N ARG A 72 -5.50 -8.05 4.98
CA ARG A 72 -4.96 -8.87 3.90
C ARG A 72 -4.35 -8.00 2.79
N ARG A 73 -5.04 -6.93 2.34
CA ARG A 73 -4.50 -6.03 1.31
C ARG A 73 -3.23 -5.35 1.77
N ILE A 74 -3.16 -4.90 3.04
CA ILE A 74 -1.96 -4.28 3.61
C ILE A 74 -0.80 -5.28 3.62
N ARG A 75 -1.03 -6.52 4.05
CA ARG A 75 -0.01 -7.57 4.04
C ARG A 75 0.46 -7.89 2.61
N ASP A 76 -0.47 -8.04 1.67
CA ASP A 76 -0.18 -8.38 0.28
C ASP A 76 0.49 -7.21 -0.48
N ALA A 77 0.40 -5.99 0.02
CA ALA A 77 1.06 -4.81 -0.55
C ALA A 77 2.57 -4.79 -0.29
N HIS A 78 3.07 -5.48 0.73
CA HIS A 78 4.49 -5.56 1.10
C HIS A 78 5.15 -4.20 1.38
N PHE A 79 4.48 -3.32 2.11
CA PHE A 79 5.07 -2.06 2.55
C PHE A 79 6.35 -2.29 3.35
N ALA A 80 7.35 -1.41 3.16
CA ALA A 80 8.58 -1.45 3.95
C ALA A 80 8.32 -1.13 5.43
N GLU A 81 7.43 -0.16 5.67
CA GLU A 81 6.99 0.26 6.99
C GLU A 81 5.50 0.65 6.94
N LEU A 82 4.80 0.47 8.06
CA LEU A 82 3.41 0.92 8.17
C LEU A 82 3.40 2.39 8.66
N LYS A 83 3.45 3.32 7.73
CA LYS A 83 3.41 4.77 8.00
C LYS A 83 2.05 5.34 7.65
N THR A 84 1.48 6.14 8.56
CA THR A 84 0.16 6.75 8.37
C THR A 84 0.26 8.27 8.18
N LEU A 85 -0.78 8.90 7.61
CA LEU A 85 -0.83 10.36 7.47
C LEU A 85 -0.98 11.05 8.82
N GLU A 86 -1.58 10.39 9.79
CA GLU A 86 -1.75 10.88 11.17
C GLU A 86 -0.41 10.97 11.90
N ALA A 87 0.54 10.08 11.59
CA ALA A 87 1.89 10.08 12.14
C ALA A 87 2.87 11.00 11.40
N PHE A 88 2.43 11.65 10.33
CA PHE A 88 3.28 12.56 9.55
C PHE A 88 3.41 13.92 10.26
N ASP A 89 4.66 14.40 10.42
CA ASP A 89 4.92 15.74 10.99
C ASP A 89 4.63 16.82 9.94
N TRP A 90 3.41 17.32 9.91
CA TRP A 90 2.96 18.37 8.99
C TRP A 90 3.63 19.73 9.23
N ASN A 91 4.24 19.95 10.38
CA ASN A 91 4.96 21.21 10.66
C ASN A 91 6.36 21.21 10.06
N PHE A 92 6.89 20.00 9.80
CA PHE A 92 8.15 19.85 9.11
C PHE A 92 7.92 20.03 7.59
N ASN A 93 8.71 20.91 6.98
CA ASN A 93 8.55 21.26 5.56
C ASN A 93 7.16 21.82 5.17
N LYS A 94 6.42 22.43 6.13
CA LYS A 94 5.06 22.99 5.94
C LYS A 94 4.92 23.90 4.71
N LYS A 95 5.99 24.61 4.32
CA LYS A 95 5.97 25.55 3.18
C LYS A 95 6.07 24.85 1.81
N VAL A 96 6.45 23.58 1.78
CA VAL A 96 6.73 22.85 0.52
C VAL A 96 5.88 21.59 0.34
N ILE A 97 5.15 21.18 1.39
CA ILE A 97 4.20 20.06 1.32
C ILE A 97 2.81 20.63 1.54
N ASP A 98 2.01 20.62 0.49
CA ASP A 98 0.60 21.00 0.56
C ASP A 98 -0.21 19.85 1.17
N ARG A 99 -0.63 20.05 2.42
CA ARG A 99 -1.45 19.08 3.15
C ARG A 99 -2.77 18.79 2.45
N GLN A 100 -3.43 19.83 1.92
CA GLN A 100 -4.72 19.68 1.25
C GLN A 100 -4.59 18.80 0.00
N GLN A 101 -3.51 18.99 -0.78
CA GLN A 101 -3.22 18.15 -1.94
C GLN A 101 -3.00 16.69 -1.54
N ILE A 102 -2.27 16.43 -0.45
CA ILE A 102 -2.06 15.05 0.04
C ILE A 102 -3.37 14.44 0.55
N GLU A 103 -4.21 15.20 1.27
CA GLU A 103 -5.51 14.73 1.74
C GLU A 103 -6.46 14.43 0.56
N GLN A 104 -6.42 15.21 -0.52
CA GLN A 104 -7.16 14.91 -1.75
C GLN A 104 -6.64 13.62 -2.41
N LEU A 105 -5.34 13.40 -2.48
CA LEU A 105 -4.80 12.13 -3.00
C LEU A 105 -5.21 10.93 -2.14
N ALA A 106 -5.35 11.12 -0.82
CA ALA A 106 -5.79 10.09 0.10
C ALA A 106 -7.24 9.62 -0.12
N THR A 107 -8.06 10.36 -0.88
CA THR A 107 -9.40 9.90 -1.30
C THR A 107 -9.35 8.74 -2.29
N GLY A 108 -8.20 8.51 -2.93
CA GLY A 108 -8.02 7.46 -3.95
C GLY A 108 -8.52 7.83 -5.35
N GLU A 109 -9.02 9.05 -5.56
CA GLU A 109 -9.54 9.51 -6.86
C GLU A 109 -8.51 9.35 -8.00
N PHE A 110 -7.22 9.62 -7.73
CA PHE A 110 -6.17 9.44 -8.73
C PHE A 110 -6.02 7.98 -9.18
N ILE A 111 -6.28 7.00 -8.29
CA ILE A 111 -6.25 5.56 -8.62
C ILE A 111 -7.44 5.22 -9.50
N GLU A 112 -8.63 5.69 -9.16
CA GLU A 112 -9.85 5.49 -9.95
C GLU A 112 -9.71 6.06 -11.36
N ARG A 113 -9.15 7.27 -11.47
CA ARG A 113 -8.84 7.93 -12.74
C ARG A 113 -7.62 7.36 -13.47
N ARG A 114 -6.93 6.37 -12.88
CA ARG A 114 -5.70 5.77 -13.45
C ARG A 114 -4.59 6.81 -13.68
N THR A 115 -4.59 7.85 -12.88
CA THR A 115 -3.61 8.95 -12.92
C THR A 115 -2.35 8.53 -12.17
N ASN A 116 -1.18 8.77 -12.76
CA ASN A 116 0.09 8.51 -12.10
C ASN A 116 0.40 9.59 -11.05
N LEU A 117 1.17 9.22 -10.03
CA LEU A 117 1.66 10.12 -8.98
C LEU A 117 3.18 10.07 -8.95
N ILE A 118 3.85 11.22 -9.04
CA ILE A 118 5.30 11.29 -8.99
C ILE A 118 5.70 12.22 -7.85
N ILE A 119 6.48 11.70 -6.89
CA ILE A 119 7.01 12.50 -5.78
C ILE A 119 8.52 12.60 -5.92
N ILE A 120 9.03 13.82 -6.10
CA ILE A 120 10.46 14.09 -6.30
C ILE A 120 10.98 14.94 -5.16
N GLY A 121 12.18 14.66 -4.69
CA GLY A 121 12.86 15.48 -3.68
C GLY A 121 14.09 14.78 -3.10
N GLN A 122 14.86 15.51 -2.32
CA GLN A 122 16.06 14.99 -1.67
C GLN A 122 15.74 13.90 -0.64
N SER A 123 16.78 13.13 -0.25
CA SER A 123 16.62 12.11 0.79
C SER A 123 16.23 12.74 2.13
N GLY A 124 15.29 12.08 2.85
CA GLY A 124 14.88 12.49 4.18
C GLY A 124 13.78 13.54 4.25
N VAL A 125 13.23 14.04 3.12
CA VAL A 125 12.17 15.09 3.14
C VAL A 125 10.76 14.54 3.40
N GLY A 126 10.59 13.22 3.59
CA GLY A 126 9.30 12.61 3.94
C GLY A 126 8.57 11.89 2.78
N LYS A 127 9.16 11.81 1.58
CA LYS A 127 8.53 11.18 0.39
C LYS A 127 8.02 9.76 0.65
N SER A 128 8.91 8.87 1.14
CA SER A 128 8.56 7.46 1.40
C SER A 128 7.50 7.33 2.50
N HIS A 129 7.46 8.25 3.47
CA HIS A 129 6.40 8.29 4.46
C HIS A 129 5.05 8.60 3.79
N LEU A 130 4.99 9.67 3.01
CA LEU A 130 3.77 10.10 2.33
C LEU A 130 3.22 9.02 1.40
N ILE A 131 4.08 8.42 0.57
CA ILE A 131 3.60 7.44 -0.41
C ILE A 131 3.13 6.14 0.25
N GLN A 132 3.80 5.68 1.33
CA GLN A 132 3.34 4.51 2.09
C GLN A 132 2.02 4.80 2.80
N ALA A 133 1.85 6.00 3.37
CA ALA A 133 0.60 6.42 4.00
C ALA A 133 -0.56 6.50 2.99
N LEU A 134 -0.32 7.04 1.80
CA LEU A 134 -1.31 7.02 0.70
C LEU A 134 -1.64 5.60 0.26
N GLY A 135 -0.65 4.72 0.18
CA GLY A 135 -0.85 3.30 -0.11
C GLY A 135 -1.71 2.58 0.95
N LEU A 136 -1.50 2.86 2.24
CA LEU A 136 -2.33 2.32 3.33
C LEU A 136 -3.78 2.81 3.21
N LYS A 137 -4.00 4.11 2.94
CA LYS A 137 -5.34 4.65 2.68
C LYS A 137 -6.00 3.97 1.46
N ALA A 138 -5.24 3.73 0.39
CA ALA A 138 -5.74 3.00 -0.78
C ALA A 138 -6.16 1.55 -0.44
N CYS A 139 -5.39 0.83 0.39
CA CYS A 139 -5.78 -0.49 0.89
C CYS A 139 -7.09 -0.45 1.69
N ALA A 140 -7.26 0.56 2.56
CA ALA A 140 -8.49 0.77 3.34
C ALA A 140 -9.70 1.07 2.44
N LEU A 141 -9.51 1.81 1.35
CA LEU A 141 -10.53 2.08 0.33
C LEU A 141 -10.86 0.87 -0.55
N GLY A 142 -10.10 -0.23 -0.44
CA GLY A 142 -10.37 -1.47 -1.15
C GLY A 142 -9.49 -1.73 -2.37
N TYR A 143 -8.57 -0.84 -2.72
CA TYR A 143 -7.66 -1.02 -3.83
C TYR A 143 -6.59 -2.07 -3.53
N ARG A 144 -6.17 -2.80 -4.55
CA ARG A 144 -4.99 -3.68 -4.50
C ARG A 144 -3.76 -2.83 -4.76
N VAL A 145 -2.87 -2.76 -3.77
CA VAL A 145 -1.62 -2.01 -3.81
C VAL A 145 -0.46 -2.98 -3.84
N LEU A 146 0.59 -2.65 -4.56
CA LEU A 146 1.88 -3.33 -4.49
C LEU A 146 2.98 -2.29 -4.31
N TYR A 147 3.77 -2.43 -3.26
CA TYR A 147 4.93 -1.59 -2.96
C TYR A 147 6.22 -2.35 -3.28
N ARG A 148 7.15 -1.70 -3.96
CA ARG A 148 8.52 -2.18 -4.19
C ARG A 148 9.48 -0.99 -4.23
N THR A 149 10.73 -1.23 -3.83
CA THR A 149 11.80 -0.32 -4.22
C THR A 149 12.21 -0.57 -5.66
N SER A 150 12.86 0.40 -6.32
CA SER A 150 13.38 0.22 -7.68
C SER A 150 14.33 -0.97 -7.77
N ALA A 151 15.20 -1.15 -6.75
CA ALA A 151 16.09 -2.29 -6.61
C ALA A 151 15.35 -3.63 -6.60
N GLN A 152 14.37 -3.77 -5.71
CA GLN A 152 13.57 -5.00 -5.62
C GLN A 152 12.87 -5.34 -6.94
N LEU A 153 12.33 -4.31 -7.62
CA LEU A 153 11.66 -4.48 -8.89
C LEU A 153 12.63 -4.96 -9.98
N ILE A 154 13.82 -4.34 -10.07
CA ILE A 154 14.86 -4.71 -11.04
C ILE A 154 15.33 -6.14 -10.78
N THR A 155 15.69 -6.46 -9.54
CA THR A 155 16.18 -7.79 -9.16
C THR A 155 15.16 -8.88 -9.51
N ASP A 156 13.88 -8.68 -9.16
CA ASP A 156 12.83 -9.65 -9.42
C ASP A 156 12.57 -9.86 -10.93
N LEU A 157 12.55 -8.78 -11.71
CA LEU A 157 12.38 -8.85 -13.16
C LEU A 157 13.58 -9.48 -13.86
N THR A 158 14.80 -9.20 -13.40
CA THR A 158 16.02 -9.77 -13.96
C THR A 158 16.10 -11.28 -13.67
N ALA A 159 15.78 -11.69 -12.45
CA ALA A 159 15.71 -13.11 -12.09
C ALA A 159 14.70 -13.87 -12.96
N SER A 160 13.56 -13.25 -13.27
CA SER A 160 12.52 -13.85 -14.09
C SER A 160 12.93 -14.12 -15.56
N LEU A 161 13.97 -13.46 -16.04
CA LEU A 161 14.56 -13.78 -17.37
C LEU A 161 15.29 -15.12 -17.33
N ALA A 162 16.08 -15.38 -16.29
CA ALA A 162 16.80 -16.64 -16.13
C ALA A 162 15.85 -17.83 -15.99
N ASP A 163 14.76 -17.65 -15.25
CA ASP A 163 13.76 -18.67 -14.99
C ASP A 163 12.70 -18.77 -16.11
N LYS A 164 12.75 -17.94 -17.13
CA LYS A 164 11.75 -17.85 -18.21
C LYS A 164 10.31 -17.56 -17.73
N THR A 165 10.17 -16.89 -16.57
CA THR A 165 8.88 -16.55 -15.94
C THR A 165 8.52 -15.07 -16.09
N LEU A 166 9.17 -14.35 -17.01
CA LEU A 166 8.94 -12.92 -17.21
C LEU A 166 7.47 -12.55 -17.48
N PRO A 167 6.68 -13.29 -18.30
CA PRO A 167 5.28 -12.96 -18.54
C PRO A 167 4.44 -12.99 -17.25
N GLU A 168 4.66 -14.01 -16.40
CA GLU A 168 3.98 -14.14 -15.11
C GLU A 168 4.37 -13.01 -14.17
N ARG A 169 5.65 -12.63 -14.17
CA ARG A 169 6.18 -11.55 -13.35
C ARG A 169 5.65 -10.18 -13.79
N LEU A 170 5.58 -9.92 -15.08
CA LEU A 170 4.94 -8.71 -15.61
C LEU A 170 3.46 -8.64 -15.18
N ASN A 171 2.73 -9.77 -15.17
CA ASN A 171 1.37 -9.82 -14.67
C ASN A 171 1.26 -9.46 -13.19
N VAL A 172 2.22 -9.86 -12.34
CA VAL A 172 2.27 -9.48 -10.91
C VAL A 172 2.32 -7.96 -10.77
N TYR A 173 3.10 -7.28 -11.60
CA TYR A 173 3.25 -5.83 -11.55
C TYR A 173 2.17 -5.05 -12.29
N SER A 174 1.49 -5.63 -13.28
CA SER A 174 0.42 -4.97 -14.03
C SER A 174 -0.96 -5.04 -13.36
N ARG A 175 -1.22 -6.08 -12.55
CA ARG A 175 -2.54 -6.31 -11.94
C ARG A 175 -2.94 -5.39 -10.78
N PRO A 176 -2.04 -4.91 -9.89
CA PRO A 176 -2.42 -4.01 -8.82
C PRO A 176 -2.97 -2.69 -9.36
N GLN A 177 -4.04 -2.16 -8.75
CA GLN A 177 -4.62 -0.88 -9.14
C GLN A 177 -3.67 0.28 -8.85
N LEU A 178 -2.82 0.13 -7.82
CA LEU A 178 -1.72 1.04 -7.51
C LEU A 178 -0.42 0.26 -7.37
N LEU A 179 0.56 0.55 -8.22
CA LEU A 179 1.95 0.13 -8.04
C LEU A 179 2.75 1.31 -7.48
N ILE A 180 3.40 1.11 -6.33
CA ILE A 180 4.31 2.08 -5.74
C ILE A 180 5.73 1.61 -6.01
N VAL A 181 6.52 2.46 -6.69
CA VAL A 181 7.96 2.25 -6.91
C VAL A 181 8.71 3.33 -6.14
N ASP A 182 9.32 2.95 -5.04
CA ASP A 182 10.09 3.86 -4.17
C ASP A 182 11.59 3.78 -4.45
N GLU A 183 12.34 4.76 -3.95
CA GLU A 183 13.80 4.86 -4.05
C GLU A 183 14.35 4.95 -5.49
N TRP A 184 13.53 5.46 -6.42
CA TRP A 184 13.96 5.65 -7.81
C TRP A 184 15.16 6.59 -7.90
N GLY A 185 16.19 6.14 -8.61
CA GLY A 185 17.42 6.91 -8.79
C GLY A 185 18.49 6.67 -7.73
N PHE A 186 18.26 5.76 -6.76
CA PHE A 186 19.23 5.46 -5.71
C PHE A 186 20.24 4.38 -6.13
N ASP A 187 19.84 3.41 -6.95
CA ASP A 187 20.55 2.15 -7.19
C ASP A 187 21.41 2.19 -8.47
N ARG A 188 22.44 3.01 -8.49
CA ARG A 188 23.34 3.11 -9.66
C ARG A 188 24.14 1.84 -9.94
N VAL A 189 24.43 1.07 -8.90
CA VAL A 189 25.26 -0.16 -8.97
C VAL A 189 24.51 -1.30 -9.67
N GLU A 190 23.25 -1.51 -9.33
CA GLU A 190 22.43 -2.62 -9.87
C GLU A 190 22.17 -2.52 -11.37
N ARG A 191 22.18 -1.31 -11.94
CA ARG A 191 22.03 -1.10 -13.38
C ARG A 191 23.24 -1.54 -14.19
N LEU A 192 24.45 -1.42 -13.65
CA LEU A 192 25.66 -1.89 -14.30
C LEU A 192 25.67 -3.41 -14.39
N GLU A 193 25.07 -4.09 -13.44
CA GLU A 193 24.96 -5.54 -13.38
C GLU A 193 23.85 -6.10 -14.27
N SER A 194 22.84 -5.28 -14.63
CA SER A 194 21.72 -5.70 -15.47
C SER A 194 21.47 -4.72 -16.62
N PRO A 195 22.12 -4.90 -17.79
CA PRO A 195 21.92 -4.05 -18.96
C PRO A 195 20.46 -3.98 -19.45
N GLN A 196 19.68 -5.00 -19.14
CA GLN A 196 18.27 -5.09 -19.57
C GLN A 196 17.29 -4.44 -18.58
N ALA A 197 17.77 -3.99 -17.41
CA ALA A 197 16.92 -3.47 -16.34
C ALA A 197 16.01 -2.31 -16.81
N ALA A 198 16.57 -1.35 -17.54
CA ALA A 198 15.81 -0.23 -18.06
C ALA A 198 14.65 -0.66 -18.99
N HIS A 199 14.92 -1.64 -19.86
CA HIS A 199 13.89 -2.18 -20.76
C HIS A 199 12.81 -2.98 -20.03
N LEU A 200 13.18 -3.72 -18.98
CA LEU A 200 12.22 -4.44 -18.13
C LEU A 200 11.32 -3.49 -17.33
N LEU A 201 11.90 -2.44 -16.77
CA LEU A 201 11.14 -1.36 -16.11
C LEU A 201 10.16 -0.69 -17.08
N TYR A 202 10.63 -0.37 -18.29
CA TYR A 202 9.77 0.18 -19.33
C TYR A 202 8.59 -0.74 -19.67
N LYS A 203 8.80 -2.07 -19.80
CA LYS A 203 7.71 -3.03 -20.03
C LYS A 203 6.65 -2.99 -18.94
N VAL A 204 7.06 -2.85 -17.66
CA VAL A 204 6.11 -2.71 -16.54
C VAL A 204 5.28 -1.44 -16.70
N ILE A 205 5.94 -0.28 -16.92
CA ILE A 205 5.24 1.00 -17.04
C ILE A 205 4.34 1.02 -18.29
N ALA A 206 4.83 0.52 -19.42
CA ALA A 206 4.03 0.43 -20.64
C ALA A 206 2.79 -0.44 -20.48
N SER A 207 2.89 -1.57 -19.76
CA SER A 207 1.75 -2.46 -19.51
C SER A 207 0.70 -1.83 -18.58
N ARG A 208 1.08 -0.83 -17.78
CA ARG A 208 0.21 -0.13 -16.84
C ARG A 208 -0.37 1.16 -17.38
N ASN A 209 0.25 1.71 -18.43
CA ASN A 209 -0.15 3.01 -18.98
C ASN A 209 -1.65 3.04 -19.29
N GLN A 210 -2.37 4.04 -18.78
CA GLN A 210 -3.82 4.24 -18.91
C GLN A 210 -4.70 3.07 -18.39
N GLN A 211 -4.10 2.01 -17.81
CA GLN A 211 -4.82 0.87 -17.26
C GLN A 211 -4.89 0.91 -15.72
N CYS A 212 -3.79 1.30 -15.09
CA CYS A 212 -3.66 1.34 -13.63
C CYS A 212 -2.76 2.49 -13.21
N ALA A 213 -2.98 3.05 -12.02
CA ALA A 213 -2.13 4.11 -11.48
C ALA A 213 -0.76 3.57 -11.04
N THR A 214 0.29 4.34 -11.32
CA THR A 214 1.64 4.11 -10.82
C THR A 214 2.09 5.29 -9.99
N ALA A 215 2.56 5.05 -8.78
CA ALA A 215 3.17 6.05 -7.93
C ALA A 215 4.69 5.84 -7.89
N LEU A 216 5.46 6.84 -8.26
CA LEU A 216 6.91 6.76 -8.30
C LEU A 216 7.52 7.81 -7.39
N VAL A 217 8.45 7.38 -6.52
CA VAL A 217 9.16 8.25 -5.59
C VAL A 217 10.62 8.32 -6.00
N SER A 218 11.07 9.52 -6.38
CA SER A 218 12.40 9.75 -6.94
C SER A 218 13.26 10.66 -6.06
N ASN A 219 14.53 10.31 -5.96
CA ASN A 219 15.58 11.13 -5.35
C ASN A 219 16.30 12.02 -6.38
N ILE A 220 16.06 11.81 -7.66
CA ILE A 220 16.64 12.56 -8.77
C ILE A 220 15.54 13.24 -9.58
N ASP A 221 15.84 14.40 -10.16
CA ASP A 221 14.93 15.13 -11.04
C ASP A 221 14.87 14.46 -12.43
N PHE A 222 13.87 14.79 -13.24
CA PHE A 222 13.60 14.18 -14.54
C PHE A 222 14.77 14.28 -15.53
N ASP A 223 15.51 15.38 -15.53
CA ASP A 223 16.68 15.62 -16.38
C ASP A 223 17.78 14.57 -16.20
N ARG A 224 17.85 13.92 -15.03
CA ARG A 224 18.83 12.88 -14.70
C ARG A 224 18.35 11.44 -14.96
N TRP A 225 17.14 11.26 -15.47
CA TRP A 225 16.60 9.92 -15.71
C TRP A 225 17.26 9.22 -16.90
N GLY A 226 17.73 10.01 -17.92
CA GLY A 226 18.55 9.48 -19.00
C GLY A 226 19.83 8.82 -18.50
N ASP A 227 20.55 9.49 -17.61
CA ASP A 227 21.76 8.96 -16.99
C ASP A 227 21.43 7.77 -16.08
N TYR A 228 20.32 7.86 -15.37
CA TYR A 228 19.86 6.78 -14.48
C TYR A 228 19.51 5.50 -15.25
N LEU A 229 18.79 5.57 -16.34
CA LEU A 229 18.43 4.43 -17.17
C LEU A 229 19.54 4.01 -18.15
N ALA A 230 20.62 4.78 -18.28
CA ALA A 230 21.71 4.61 -19.24
C ALA A 230 21.24 4.45 -20.70
N ASP A 231 20.04 5.00 -21.02
CA ASP A 231 19.40 4.95 -22.33
C ASP A 231 18.48 6.18 -22.47
N GLY A 232 18.96 7.20 -23.16
CA GLY A 232 18.23 8.46 -23.32
C GLY A 232 16.90 8.32 -24.06
N PRO A 233 16.84 7.68 -25.23
CA PRO A 233 15.59 7.41 -25.95
C PRO A 233 14.57 6.62 -25.12
N LEU A 234 15.01 5.59 -24.40
CA LEU A 234 14.15 4.80 -23.54
C LEU A 234 13.65 5.62 -22.35
N ALA A 235 14.51 6.47 -21.76
CA ALA A 235 14.13 7.37 -20.68
C ALA A 235 13.05 8.35 -21.12
N MET A 236 13.15 8.90 -22.32
CA MET A 236 12.10 9.77 -22.88
C MET A 236 10.78 9.03 -23.06
N ALA A 237 10.80 7.82 -23.62
CA ALA A 237 9.60 7.01 -23.77
C ALA A 237 8.98 6.57 -22.43
N PHE A 238 9.80 6.37 -21.41
CA PHE A 238 9.39 6.06 -20.06
C PHE A 238 8.72 7.26 -19.38
N LEU A 239 9.35 8.45 -19.49
CA LEU A 239 8.83 9.71 -18.97
C LEU A 239 7.50 10.09 -19.61
N ASP A 240 7.40 9.99 -20.94
CA ASP A 240 6.18 10.28 -21.69
C ASP A 240 4.98 9.54 -21.11
N ARG A 241 5.13 8.23 -20.87
CA ARG A 241 4.06 7.40 -20.31
C ARG A 241 3.74 7.67 -18.83
N LEU A 242 4.71 8.13 -18.06
CA LEU A 242 4.50 8.38 -16.64
C LEU A 242 3.97 9.78 -16.36
N ILE A 243 4.40 10.78 -17.13
CA ILE A 243 4.13 12.21 -16.86
C ILE A 243 2.80 12.63 -17.48
N GLU A 244 2.36 11.99 -18.56
CA GLU A 244 1.10 12.34 -19.20
C GLU A 244 -0.06 12.30 -18.22
N GLY A 245 -0.62 13.47 -17.88
CA GLY A 245 -1.72 13.62 -16.93
C GLY A 245 -1.37 13.31 -15.46
N ALA A 246 -0.08 13.12 -15.13
CA ALA A 246 0.34 12.77 -13.79
C ALA A 246 0.24 13.92 -12.80
N VAL A 247 -0.02 13.58 -11.53
CA VAL A 247 0.18 14.50 -10.41
C VAL A 247 1.66 14.46 -10.02
N ILE A 248 2.32 15.64 -10.07
CA ILE A 248 3.75 15.75 -9.74
C ILE A 248 3.90 16.60 -8.48
N ILE A 249 4.55 16.05 -7.46
CA ILE A 249 4.85 16.73 -6.18
C ILE A 249 6.37 16.85 -6.06
N LYS A 250 6.89 18.09 -6.07
CA LYS A 250 8.30 18.36 -5.84
C LYS A 250 8.51 18.89 -4.42
N ILE A 251 9.21 18.14 -3.58
CA ILE A 251 9.50 18.51 -2.19
C ILE A 251 10.94 19.01 -2.10
N LYS A 252 11.10 20.35 -2.05
CA LYS A 252 12.38 21.03 -1.85
C LYS A 252 12.44 21.49 -0.39
N GLY A 253 12.92 20.66 0.52
CA GLY A 253 12.94 20.97 1.95
C GLY A 253 14.11 20.32 2.67
N ASP A 254 14.16 20.53 3.98
CA ASP A 254 15.20 19.98 4.85
C ASP A 254 15.01 18.48 5.10
N SER A 255 16.12 17.80 5.44
CA SER A 255 16.07 16.38 5.81
C SER A 255 15.59 16.21 7.26
N TYR A 256 14.47 15.54 7.46
CA TYR A 256 13.93 15.15 8.77
C TYR A 256 14.90 14.24 9.53
N ARG A 257 15.57 13.32 8.83
CA ARG A 257 16.56 12.42 9.41
C ARG A 257 17.75 13.20 9.99
N ALA A 258 18.25 14.20 9.27
CA ALA A 258 19.34 15.05 9.74
C ALA A 258 18.95 15.89 10.97
N ARG A 259 17.70 16.40 11.01
CA ARG A 259 17.17 17.14 12.17
C ARG A 259 17.08 16.24 13.40
N ARG A 260 16.54 15.02 13.25
CA ARG A 260 16.41 14.08 14.37
C ARG A 260 17.76 13.66 14.94
N SER A 261 18.78 13.46 14.08
CA SER A 261 20.14 13.17 14.54
C SER A 261 20.78 14.32 15.31
N ARG A 262 20.50 15.58 14.94
CA ARG A 262 21.00 16.76 15.67
C ARG A 262 20.33 16.89 17.04
N ASN A 263 19.02 16.70 17.11
CA ASN A 263 18.28 16.78 18.38
C ASN A 263 18.62 15.62 19.33
N GLY A 264 18.90 14.43 18.82
CA GLY A 264 19.33 13.27 19.63
C GLY A 264 20.74 13.40 20.20
N LYS A 265 21.61 14.20 19.58
CA LYS A 265 22.95 14.48 20.13
C LYS A 265 22.95 15.54 21.25
N ASN A 266 21.92 16.38 21.32
CA ASN A 266 21.78 17.38 22.37
C ASN A 266 21.08 16.85 23.64
N SER A 267 20.71 15.59 23.69
CA SER A 267 20.08 14.94 24.85
C SER A 267 20.98 13.94 25.59
N THR A 268 22.31 13.95 25.34
CA THR A 268 23.25 13.26 26.22
C THR A 268 23.48 14.16 27.42
N PRO A 269 23.17 13.75 28.67
CA PRO A 269 23.54 14.51 29.85
C PRO A 269 25.07 14.61 29.89
N GLU A 270 25.61 15.83 29.99
CA GLU A 270 26.98 16.06 30.43
C GLU A 270 27.17 15.29 31.74
N ASN A 271 28.01 14.27 31.70
CA ASN A 271 28.57 13.68 32.91
C ASN A 271 29.33 14.80 33.61
N ASP A 272 28.73 15.33 34.67
CA ASP A 272 29.42 16.20 35.61
C ASP A 272 30.47 15.37 36.39
N PRO A 273 31.79 15.59 36.19
CA PRO A 273 32.81 14.79 36.88
C PRO A 273 32.97 15.11 38.36
N ASN A 274 32.13 15.98 38.95
CA ASN A 274 32.30 16.49 40.34
C ASN A 274 31.29 15.97 41.35
N ALA A 275 30.52 14.90 41.05
CA ALA A 275 29.58 14.31 42.02
C ALA A 275 30.17 13.09 42.75
N VAL A 276 31.45 13.17 43.17
CA VAL A 276 31.99 12.24 44.19
C VAL A 276 32.85 13.08 45.12
N LEU A 277 32.28 13.54 46.23
CA LEU A 277 32.93 13.85 47.54
C LEU A 277 32.02 14.81 48.34
N SER A 278 31.05 14.26 49.03
CA SER A 278 30.64 14.72 50.37
C SER A 278 29.68 13.73 50.99
#